data_9ab093ad4837ca624ba91f43bfc01877
#
_entry.id   9ab093ad4837ca624ba91f43bfc01877
#
_cell.length_a   1.000
_cell.length_b   1.000
_cell.length_c   1.000
_cell.angle_alpha   90.00
_cell.angle_beta   90.00
_cell.angle_gamma   90.00
#
_symmetry.space_group_name_H-M   'P 1'
#
loop_
_entity.id
_entity.type
_entity.pdbx_description
1 polymer ?
#
loop_
_entity_poly.entity_id
_entity_poly.type
_entity_poly.pdbx_seq_one_letter_code
_entity_poly.pdbx_strand_id
1 'polypeptide(L)'
;MSDYFDIPIIPGETLLFLDEIQESEDVIHSLWFFKEDFPELHVIAAGSLLEFAIKNLSSFSVGRVSSLFVYPMSFDEFLIAVGQKGLLAAKRECTPEHPLDKPFYDKLVEAFRSYIIVGGMPEAVAAFAKTNSFRDASDVVSGILLGYEDDFRKYSSKANPVLLRQTLLSVARQVGGKFVFSRVEGNYRSSEVKEALEMLKDAGLIIPAYHTDANGIPLGAEINERVVKYLIHDSGVLLSLLGMDDDTDDMIKELMMATATDLVCKGHISEMIAGLEIIKYMSANKRHLLYYWQNMNKGTCAEVDYIIAKGREIVPIEVKAGLKGSMASLYSLMNHPQKHIDVGVRCSLENFGTFLSPAGKRIDIVPLYAMSSLF
;
A
#
# COMPACT_ATOMS: atom_id res chain seq x y z
N MET A 1 -19.60 -14.20 29.97
CA MET A 1 -18.23 -14.45 29.45
C MET A 1 -17.31 -15.02 30.54
N SER A 2 -17.19 -14.39 31.70
CA SER A 2 -16.33 -14.91 32.79
C SER A 2 -16.60 -16.38 33.10
N ASP A 3 -17.88 -16.70 33.35
CA ASP A 3 -18.30 -18.08 33.67
C ASP A 3 -18.16 -19.07 32.49
N TYR A 4 -18.22 -18.58 31.25
CA TYR A 4 -18.09 -19.41 30.06
C TYR A 4 -16.64 -19.83 29.81
N PHE A 5 -15.69 -18.91 30.03
CA PHE A 5 -14.27 -19.15 29.77
C PHE A 5 -13.51 -19.54 31.06
N ASP A 6 -14.17 -19.54 32.23
CA ASP A 6 -13.54 -19.73 33.54
C ASP A 6 -12.33 -18.79 33.76
N ILE A 7 -12.45 -17.54 33.22
CA ILE A 7 -11.43 -16.52 33.34
C ILE A 7 -12.04 -15.27 33.98
N PRO A 8 -11.48 -14.79 35.10
CA PRO A 8 -11.98 -13.54 35.71
C PRO A 8 -11.77 -12.35 34.79
N ILE A 9 -12.78 -11.49 34.64
CA ILE A 9 -12.66 -10.20 33.94
C ILE A 9 -12.25 -9.17 34.99
N ILE A 10 -11.03 -8.68 34.86
CA ILE A 10 -10.45 -7.67 35.76
C ILE A 10 -10.45 -6.32 35.04
N PRO A 11 -11.19 -5.30 35.53
CA PRO A 11 -11.19 -3.96 34.95
C PRO A 11 -9.78 -3.40 34.84
N GLY A 12 -9.45 -2.81 33.68
CA GLY A 12 -8.14 -2.23 33.39
C GLY A 12 -7.01 -3.22 33.07
N GLU A 13 -7.24 -4.53 33.27
CA GLU A 13 -6.21 -5.57 33.01
C GLU A 13 -6.65 -6.58 31.93
N THR A 14 -7.97 -6.80 31.78
CA THR A 14 -8.48 -7.77 30.81
C THR A 14 -8.64 -7.14 29.44
N LEU A 15 -8.12 -7.81 28.40
CA LEU A 15 -8.37 -7.52 27.01
C LEU A 15 -9.38 -8.52 26.43
N LEU A 16 -10.48 -8.01 25.90
CA LEU A 16 -11.41 -8.76 25.07
C LEU A 16 -11.03 -8.56 23.59
N PHE A 17 -10.66 -9.64 22.93
CA PHE A 17 -10.39 -9.65 21.50
C PHE A 17 -11.53 -10.38 20.77
N LEU A 18 -12.21 -9.66 19.88
CA LEU A 18 -13.30 -10.17 19.05
C LEU A 18 -12.80 -10.25 17.61
N ASP A 19 -12.65 -11.45 17.09
CA ASP A 19 -12.21 -11.70 15.74
C ASP A 19 -13.39 -11.95 14.81
N GLU A 20 -13.24 -11.60 13.52
CA GLU A 20 -14.22 -11.78 12.44
C GLU A 20 -15.62 -11.22 12.80
N ILE A 21 -15.67 -10.05 13.44
CA ILE A 21 -16.94 -9.50 13.97
C ILE A 21 -17.96 -9.16 12.87
N GLN A 22 -17.56 -9.04 11.60
CA GLN A 22 -18.47 -8.81 10.47
C GLN A 22 -19.43 -10.01 10.25
N GLU A 23 -19.14 -11.18 10.78
CA GLU A 23 -20.02 -12.35 10.73
C GLU A 23 -21.27 -12.19 11.61
N SER A 24 -21.32 -11.18 12.51
CA SER A 24 -22.45 -10.95 13.42
C SER A 24 -22.73 -9.45 13.61
N GLU A 25 -23.85 -8.98 13.04
CA GLU A 25 -24.32 -7.60 13.25
C GLU A 25 -24.55 -7.29 14.73
N ASP A 26 -25.05 -8.27 15.50
CA ASP A 26 -25.29 -8.12 16.94
C ASP A 26 -23.98 -7.88 17.72
N VAL A 27 -22.90 -8.54 17.32
CA VAL A 27 -21.57 -8.31 17.93
C VAL A 27 -21.06 -6.93 17.62
N ILE A 28 -21.20 -6.46 16.37
CA ILE A 28 -20.81 -5.09 15.99
C ILE A 28 -21.61 -4.07 16.79
N HIS A 29 -22.94 -4.28 16.93
CA HIS A 29 -23.79 -3.42 17.75
C HIS A 29 -23.41 -3.43 19.23
N SER A 30 -22.91 -4.58 19.74
CA SER A 30 -22.52 -4.72 21.15
C SER A 30 -21.28 -3.87 21.53
N LEU A 31 -20.47 -3.45 20.56
CA LEU A 31 -19.32 -2.58 20.82
C LEU A 31 -19.70 -1.28 21.54
N TRP A 32 -20.93 -0.79 21.31
CA TRP A 32 -21.46 0.38 22.00
C TRP A 32 -21.59 0.14 23.50
N PHE A 33 -22.10 -1.01 23.91
CA PHE A 33 -22.31 -1.34 25.33
C PHE A 33 -21.00 -1.48 26.10
N PHE A 34 -19.96 -2.04 25.48
CA PHE A 34 -18.65 -2.14 26.13
C PHE A 34 -18.09 -0.79 26.51
N LYS A 35 -18.29 0.25 25.67
CA LYS A 35 -17.81 1.59 25.98
C LYS A 35 -18.63 2.28 27.06
N GLU A 36 -19.95 2.08 27.09
CA GLU A 36 -20.85 2.76 28.03
C GLU A 36 -20.90 2.06 29.39
N ASP A 37 -21.02 0.73 29.39
CA ASP A 37 -21.28 -0.05 30.60
C ASP A 37 -19.99 -0.60 31.22
N PHE A 38 -18.93 -0.79 30.43
CA PHE A 38 -17.66 -1.38 30.85
C PHE A 38 -16.46 -0.56 30.36
N PRO A 39 -16.35 0.75 30.72
CA PRO A 39 -15.34 1.65 30.14
C PRO A 39 -13.89 1.27 30.47
N GLU A 40 -13.67 0.47 31.52
CA GLU A 40 -12.34 -0.03 31.89
C GLU A 40 -11.97 -1.34 31.22
N LEU A 41 -12.89 -1.98 30.47
CA LEU A 41 -12.58 -3.17 29.70
C LEU A 41 -11.89 -2.76 28.37
N HIS A 42 -10.70 -3.28 28.16
CA HIS A 42 -10.02 -3.10 26.87
C HIS A 42 -10.66 -4.02 25.83
N VAL A 43 -11.16 -3.44 24.73
CA VAL A 43 -11.80 -4.22 23.66
C VAL A 43 -11.12 -3.90 22.34
N ILE A 44 -10.68 -4.94 21.64
CA ILE A 44 -10.23 -4.89 20.25
C ILE A 44 -11.17 -5.77 19.43
N ALA A 45 -11.67 -5.22 18.34
CA ALA A 45 -12.51 -5.94 17.40
C ALA A 45 -11.85 -5.92 16.02
N ALA A 46 -11.71 -7.07 15.40
CA ALA A 46 -11.07 -7.25 14.10
C ALA A 46 -12.01 -7.94 13.10
N GLY A 47 -11.78 -7.69 11.82
CA GLY A 47 -12.48 -8.35 10.74
C GLY A 47 -11.95 -7.93 9.39
N SER A 48 -11.83 -8.88 8.46
CA SER A 48 -11.25 -8.68 7.12
C SER A 48 -12.09 -7.78 6.22
N LEU A 49 -13.42 -7.77 6.41
CA LEU A 49 -14.40 -6.99 5.65
C LEU A 49 -15.20 -6.04 6.56
N LEU A 50 -14.63 -5.68 7.69
CA LEU A 50 -15.30 -4.92 8.74
C LEU A 50 -15.83 -3.57 8.24
N GLU A 51 -15.08 -2.88 7.42
CA GLU A 51 -15.49 -1.57 6.88
C GLU A 51 -16.72 -1.69 5.98
N PHE A 52 -16.80 -2.76 5.20
CA PHE A 52 -17.97 -3.07 4.39
C PHE A 52 -19.19 -3.42 5.26
N ALA A 53 -18.99 -4.19 6.33
CA ALA A 53 -20.05 -4.53 7.26
C ALA A 53 -20.59 -3.27 7.99
N ILE A 54 -19.69 -2.42 8.49
CA ILE A 54 -20.04 -1.17 9.19
C ILE A 54 -20.83 -0.21 8.29
N LYS A 55 -20.45 -0.04 7.02
CA LYS A 55 -21.16 0.83 6.08
C LYS A 55 -22.61 0.41 5.81
N ASN A 56 -22.93 -0.86 5.99
CA ASN A 56 -24.26 -1.39 5.77
C ASN A 56 -25.14 -1.36 7.03
N LEU A 57 -24.61 -0.97 8.17
CA LEU A 57 -25.40 -0.81 9.40
C LEU A 57 -26.17 0.50 9.38
N SER A 58 -27.42 0.46 9.84
CA SER A 58 -28.30 1.63 9.96
C SER A 58 -27.80 2.66 10.98
N SER A 59 -27.01 2.22 11.96
CA SER A 59 -26.33 3.08 12.94
C SER A 59 -25.05 2.39 13.43
N PHE A 60 -23.93 3.10 13.37
CA PHE A 60 -22.67 2.68 13.98
C PHE A 60 -22.27 3.69 15.05
N SER A 61 -21.63 3.22 16.11
CA SER A 61 -21.32 3.96 17.34
C SER A 61 -20.32 5.10 17.11
N VAL A 62 -20.78 6.22 16.55
CA VAL A 62 -19.94 7.40 16.30
C VAL A 62 -19.32 7.91 17.61
N GLY A 63 -17.98 8.09 17.61
CA GLY A 63 -17.23 8.65 18.75
C GLY A 63 -16.91 7.66 19.88
N ARG A 64 -17.33 6.39 19.78
CA ARG A 64 -17.07 5.33 20.79
C ARG A 64 -16.05 4.30 20.37
N VAL A 65 -15.78 4.22 19.09
CA VAL A 65 -14.83 3.27 18.48
C VAL A 65 -13.76 4.05 17.75
N SER A 66 -12.50 3.67 17.92
CA SER A 66 -11.37 4.19 17.17
C SER A 66 -10.91 3.15 16.16
N SER A 67 -10.78 3.54 14.91
CA SER A 67 -10.31 2.64 13.86
C SER A 67 -8.79 2.53 13.86
N LEU A 68 -8.29 1.31 13.65
CA LEU A 68 -6.89 1.02 13.38
C LEU A 68 -6.81 0.31 12.03
N PHE A 69 -6.10 0.94 11.08
CA PHE A 69 -5.90 0.38 9.74
C PHE A 69 -4.61 -0.45 9.72
N VAL A 70 -4.74 -1.75 9.47
CA VAL A 70 -3.63 -2.68 9.38
C VAL A 70 -3.38 -3.01 7.91
N TYR A 71 -2.18 -2.72 7.44
CA TYR A 71 -1.72 -3.03 6.08
C TYR A 71 -0.80 -4.27 6.10
N PRO A 72 -0.53 -4.90 4.95
CA PRO A 72 0.55 -5.87 4.86
C PRO A 72 1.86 -5.28 5.38
N MET A 73 2.78 -6.13 5.85
CA MET A 73 4.03 -5.71 6.48
C MET A 73 4.82 -4.74 5.58
N SER A 74 5.34 -3.68 6.18
CA SER A 74 6.30 -2.77 5.55
C SER A 74 7.66 -3.45 5.36
N PHE A 75 8.54 -2.84 4.58
CA PHE A 75 9.90 -3.37 4.43
C PHE A 75 10.67 -3.43 5.77
N ASP A 76 10.44 -2.47 6.69
CA ASP A 76 11.04 -2.50 8.03
C ASP A 76 10.58 -3.71 8.83
N GLU A 77 9.29 -4.02 8.79
CA GLU A 77 8.72 -5.19 9.46
C GLU A 77 9.19 -6.50 8.81
N PHE A 78 9.31 -6.54 7.49
CA PHE A 78 9.91 -7.66 6.77
C PHE A 78 11.35 -7.91 7.23
N LEU A 79 12.21 -6.88 7.32
CA LEU A 79 13.57 -7.01 7.82
C LEU A 79 13.62 -7.59 9.23
N ILE A 80 12.68 -7.21 10.10
CA ILE A 80 12.57 -7.77 11.46
C ILE A 80 12.19 -9.24 11.39
N ALA A 81 11.20 -9.59 10.58
CA ALA A 81 10.70 -10.96 10.45
C ALA A 81 11.74 -11.93 9.90
N VAL A 82 12.56 -11.50 8.93
CA VAL A 82 13.64 -12.33 8.37
C VAL A 82 14.96 -12.22 9.18
N GLY A 83 14.94 -11.62 10.37
CA GLY A 83 16.09 -11.55 11.27
C GLY A 83 17.16 -10.52 10.91
N GLN A 84 16.90 -9.60 9.99
CA GLN A 84 17.86 -8.60 9.47
C GLN A 84 17.84 -7.27 10.26
N LYS A 85 17.72 -7.33 11.60
CA LYS A 85 17.66 -6.15 12.47
C LYS A 85 18.87 -5.21 12.34
N GLY A 86 20.05 -5.76 12.02
CA GLY A 86 21.27 -4.96 11.80
C GLY A 86 21.18 -4.09 10.54
N LEU A 87 20.58 -4.60 9.46
CA LEU A 87 20.33 -3.81 8.24
C LEU A 87 19.30 -2.72 8.50
N LEU A 88 18.26 -3.02 9.29
CA LEU A 88 17.26 -2.02 9.68
C LEU A 88 17.87 -0.88 10.48
N ALA A 89 18.76 -1.19 11.46
CA ALA A 89 19.46 -0.17 12.23
C ALA A 89 20.33 0.71 11.33
N ALA A 90 21.17 0.11 10.47
CA ALA A 90 22.01 0.85 9.53
C ALA A 90 21.19 1.76 8.59
N LYS A 91 20.04 1.25 8.08
CA LYS A 91 19.13 2.03 7.22
C LYS A 91 18.58 3.28 7.93
N ARG A 92 18.22 3.16 9.21
CA ARG A 92 17.59 4.24 10.00
C ARG A 92 18.56 5.39 10.36
N GLU A 93 19.85 5.14 10.32
CA GLU A 93 20.88 6.16 10.60
C GLU A 93 21.24 6.97 9.35
N CYS A 94 20.77 6.58 8.17
CA CYS A 94 21.14 7.21 6.91
C CYS A 94 20.19 8.36 6.52
N THR A 95 20.79 9.35 5.87
CA THR A 95 20.10 10.52 5.31
C THR A 95 20.66 10.82 3.92
N PRO A 96 20.01 11.73 3.14
CA PRO A 96 20.57 12.17 1.86
C PRO A 96 22.01 12.72 1.94
N GLU A 97 22.41 13.28 3.09
CA GLU A 97 23.77 13.77 3.35
C GLU A 97 24.74 12.68 3.85
N HIS A 98 24.21 11.61 4.42
CA HIS A 98 24.98 10.50 5.01
C HIS A 98 24.48 9.16 4.42
N PRO A 99 24.93 8.80 3.20
CA PRO A 99 24.52 7.56 2.54
C PRO A 99 25.08 6.32 3.25
N LEU A 100 24.50 5.17 2.93
CA LEU A 100 24.96 3.86 3.39
C LEU A 100 26.35 3.52 2.84
N ASP A 101 27.14 2.85 3.66
CA ASP A 101 28.32 2.14 3.18
C ASP A 101 27.93 1.02 2.20
N LYS A 102 28.77 0.81 1.18
CA LYS A 102 28.45 -0.10 0.08
C LYS A 102 28.02 -1.51 0.51
N PRO A 103 28.65 -2.18 1.50
CA PRO A 103 28.22 -3.52 1.92
C PRO A 103 26.80 -3.58 2.49
N PHE A 104 26.37 -2.54 3.23
CA PHE A 104 25.02 -2.44 3.77
C PHE A 104 24.03 -2.11 2.66
N TYR A 105 24.39 -1.21 1.76
CA TYR A 105 23.59 -0.87 0.59
C TYR A 105 23.29 -2.09 -0.27
N ASP A 106 24.32 -2.87 -0.64
CA ASP A 106 24.16 -4.06 -1.48
C ASP A 106 23.19 -5.08 -0.84
N LYS A 107 23.36 -5.34 0.47
CA LYS A 107 22.48 -6.25 1.22
C LYS A 107 21.04 -5.72 1.37
N LEU A 108 20.87 -4.42 1.56
CA LEU A 108 19.53 -3.84 1.63
C LEU A 108 18.80 -3.91 0.29
N VAL A 109 19.51 -3.68 -0.83
CA VAL A 109 18.94 -3.85 -2.17
C VAL A 109 18.52 -5.30 -2.41
N GLU A 110 19.33 -6.28 -2.00
CA GLU A 110 19.01 -7.70 -2.11
C GLU A 110 17.77 -8.06 -1.25
N ALA A 111 17.76 -7.65 0.02
CA ALA A 111 16.62 -7.89 0.90
C ALA A 111 15.34 -7.21 0.39
N PHE A 112 15.46 -6.00 -0.18
CA PHE A 112 14.31 -5.29 -0.74
C PHE A 112 13.76 -5.97 -1.99
N ARG A 113 14.62 -6.54 -2.84
CA ARG A 113 14.18 -7.36 -3.97
C ARG A 113 13.43 -8.60 -3.50
N SER A 114 13.92 -9.27 -2.44
CA SER A 114 13.19 -10.38 -1.82
C SER A 114 11.81 -9.95 -1.32
N TYR A 115 11.73 -8.80 -0.65
CA TYR A 115 10.47 -8.23 -0.19
C TYR A 115 9.48 -7.93 -1.34
N ILE A 116 9.97 -7.43 -2.47
CA ILE A 116 9.12 -7.18 -3.66
C ILE A 116 8.42 -8.48 -4.11
N ILE A 117 9.13 -9.60 -4.09
CA ILE A 117 8.64 -10.89 -4.58
C ILE A 117 7.74 -11.56 -3.54
N VAL A 118 8.19 -11.62 -2.30
CA VAL A 118 7.44 -12.25 -1.20
C VAL A 118 6.18 -11.45 -0.85
N GLY A 119 6.26 -10.13 -0.96
CA GLY A 119 5.25 -9.21 -0.45
C GLY A 119 5.35 -9.01 1.05
N GLY A 120 4.31 -8.39 1.62
CA GLY A 120 4.17 -8.10 3.05
C GLY A 120 3.05 -8.91 3.72
N MET A 121 2.43 -9.89 3.06
CA MET A 121 1.43 -10.74 3.70
C MET A 121 2.09 -11.55 4.81
N PRO A 122 1.63 -11.44 6.09
CA PRO A 122 2.37 -11.98 7.24
C PRO A 122 2.67 -13.48 7.14
N GLU A 123 1.72 -14.27 6.64
CA GLU A 123 1.89 -15.71 6.49
C GLU A 123 2.93 -16.06 5.40
N ALA A 124 2.94 -15.33 4.28
CA ALA A 124 3.93 -15.49 3.21
C ALA A 124 5.33 -15.10 3.70
N VAL A 125 5.44 -14.00 4.45
CA VAL A 125 6.70 -13.56 5.07
C VAL A 125 7.19 -14.60 6.09
N ALA A 126 6.31 -15.19 6.89
CA ALA A 126 6.66 -16.23 7.86
C ALA A 126 7.15 -17.51 7.17
N ALA A 127 6.50 -17.92 6.07
CA ALA A 127 6.94 -19.07 5.26
C ALA A 127 8.34 -18.81 4.70
N PHE A 128 8.57 -17.65 4.06
CA PHE A 128 9.88 -17.26 3.54
C PHE A 128 10.96 -17.19 4.63
N ALA A 129 10.65 -16.56 5.77
CA ALA A 129 11.60 -16.45 6.88
C ALA A 129 12.04 -17.82 7.43
N LYS A 130 11.16 -18.83 7.38
CA LYS A 130 11.44 -20.19 7.85
C LYS A 130 12.25 -21.00 6.85
N THR A 131 11.95 -20.90 5.55
CA THR A 131 12.49 -21.82 4.53
C THR A 131 13.46 -21.15 3.56
N ASN A 132 13.47 -19.83 3.49
CA ASN A 132 14.18 -19.02 2.49
C ASN A 132 13.82 -19.43 1.04
N SER A 133 12.58 -19.91 0.84
CA SER A 133 12.02 -20.33 -0.44
C SER A 133 10.98 -19.32 -0.90
N PHE A 134 11.16 -18.76 -2.09
CA PHE A 134 10.16 -17.90 -2.73
C PHE A 134 8.92 -18.69 -3.11
N ARG A 135 9.09 -19.97 -3.51
CA ARG A 135 7.99 -20.87 -3.84
C ARG A 135 7.06 -21.07 -2.65
N ASP A 136 7.60 -21.36 -1.46
CA ASP A 136 6.76 -21.55 -0.27
C ASP A 136 5.94 -20.28 0.07
N ALA A 137 6.53 -19.11 -0.13
CA ALA A 137 5.81 -17.84 0.03
C ALA A 137 4.73 -17.65 -1.05
N SER A 138 5.03 -17.99 -2.31
CA SER A 138 4.09 -17.91 -3.43
C SER A 138 2.91 -18.87 -3.25
N ASP A 139 3.15 -20.11 -2.78
CA ASP A 139 2.08 -21.07 -2.47
C ASP A 139 1.11 -20.52 -1.42
N VAL A 140 1.63 -19.80 -0.40
CA VAL A 140 0.79 -19.10 0.60
C VAL A 140 -0.03 -18.00 -0.05
N VAL A 141 0.58 -17.15 -0.88
CA VAL A 141 -0.13 -16.05 -1.57
C VAL A 141 -1.24 -16.60 -2.47
N SER A 142 -0.98 -17.69 -3.19
CA SER A 142 -1.99 -18.37 -4.02
C SER A 142 -3.16 -18.88 -3.18
N GLY A 143 -2.89 -19.42 -1.98
CA GLY A 143 -3.93 -19.79 -1.00
C GLY A 143 -4.77 -18.60 -0.54
N ILE A 144 -4.13 -17.45 -0.28
CA ILE A 144 -4.81 -16.20 0.10
C ILE A 144 -5.72 -15.72 -1.04
N LEU A 145 -5.27 -15.78 -2.30
CA LEU A 145 -6.09 -15.39 -3.45
C LEU A 145 -7.33 -16.27 -3.63
N LEU A 146 -7.21 -17.58 -3.39
CA LEU A 146 -8.37 -18.49 -3.37
C LEU A 146 -9.35 -18.11 -2.25
N GLY A 147 -8.85 -17.71 -1.08
CA GLY A 147 -9.66 -17.17 0.00
C GLY A 147 -10.44 -15.92 -0.40
N TYR A 148 -9.83 -14.99 -1.12
CA TYR A 148 -10.54 -13.80 -1.64
C TYR A 148 -11.65 -14.18 -2.61
N GLU A 149 -11.43 -15.16 -3.49
CA GLU A 149 -12.48 -15.64 -4.41
C GLU A 149 -13.66 -16.27 -3.65
N ASP A 150 -13.39 -17.00 -2.57
CA ASP A 150 -14.45 -17.58 -1.73
C ASP A 150 -15.23 -16.48 -0.98
N ASP A 151 -14.55 -15.45 -0.50
CA ASP A 151 -15.20 -14.29 0.12
C ASP A 151 -16.07 -13.53 -0.88
N PHE A 152 -15.63 -13.35 -2.13
CA PHE A 152 -16.47 -12.76 -3.18
C PHE A 152 -17.77 -13.54 -3.39
N ARG A 153 -17.74 -14.87 -3.27
CA ARG A 153 -18.94 -15.73 -3.38
C ARG A 153 -19.90 -15.53 -2.21
N LYS A 154 -19.40 -15.36 -0.97
CA LYS A 154 -20.25 -15.06 0.21
C LYS A 154 -21.07 -13.79 0.03
N TYR A 155 -20.49 -12.79 -0.64
CA TYR A 155 -21.16 -11.50 -0.91
C TYR A 155 -21.90 -11.44 -2.26
N SER A 156 -22.18 -12.58 -2.90
CA SER A 156 -22.83 -12.67 -4.20
C SER A 156 -24.24 -12.02 -4.26
N SER A 157 -24.89 -11.87 -3.12
CA SER A 157 -26.18 -11.13 -3.03
C SER A 157 -26.04 -9.61 -3.24
N LYS A 158 -24.83 -9.05 -3.07
CA LYS A 158 -24.53 -7.61 -3.14
C LYS A 158 -23.70 -7.24 -4.37
N ALA A 159 -22.89 -8.18 -4.88
CA ALA A 159 -22.06 -7.96 -6.07
C ALA A 159 -21.89 -9.26 -6.87
N ASN A 160 -21.64 -9.10 -8.16
CA ASN A 160 -21.27 -10.23 -9.03
C ASN A 160 -19.80 -10.67 -8.72
N PRO A 161 -19.57 -11.89 -8.21
CA PRO A 161 -18.23 -12.36 -7.88
C PRO A 161 -17.28 -12.39 -9.08
N VAL A 162 -17.81 -12.70 -10.28
CA VAL A 162 -17.03 -12.70 -11.52
C VAL A 162 -16.57 -11.30 -11.88
N LEU A 163 -17.43 -10.29 -11.71
CA LEU A 163 -17.07 -8.89 -11.93
C LEU A 163 -16.00 -8.42 -10.93
N LEU A 164 -16.12 -8.78 -9.64
CA LEU A 164 -15.11 -8.45 -8.62
C LEU A 164 -13.74 -9.02 -9.01
N ARG A 165 -13.69 -10.31 -9.37
CA ARG A 165 -12.46 -10.96 -9.81
C ARG A 165 -11.89 -10.29 -11.07
N GLN A 166 -12.70 -10.04 -12.10
CA GLN A 166 -12.24 -9.40 -13.34
C GLN A 166 -11.78 -7.96 -13.09
N THR A 167 -12.42 -7.25 -12.17
CA THR A 167 -12.02 -5.90 -11.79
C THR A 167 -10.68 -5.92 -11.06
N LEU A 168 -10.46 -6.84 -10.11
CA LEU A 168 -9.18 -7.00 -9.41
C LEU A 168 -8.04 -7.32 -10.38
N LEU A 169 -8.23 -8.27 -11.30
CA LEU A 169 -7.26 -8.60 -12.36
C LEU A 169 -7.00 -7.39 -13.27
N SER A 170 -8.04 -6.63 -13.60
CA SER A 170 -7.89 -5.42 -14.43
C SER A 170 -7.10 -4.33 -13.71
N VAL A 171 -7.27 -4.18 -12.39
CA VAL A 171 -6.43 -3.29 -11.57
C VAL A 171 -4.98 -3.74 -11.61
N ALA A 172 -4.68 -5.04 -11.41
CA ALA A 172 -3.33 -5.58 -11.47
C ALA A 172 -2.65 -5.29 -12.84
N ARG A 173 -3.37 -5.47 -13.94
CA ARG A 173 -2.88 -5.21 -15.31
C ARG A 173 -2.73 -3.72 -15.65
N GLN A 174 -3.33 -2.82 -14.87
CA GLN A 174 -3.32 -1.37 -15.09
C GLN A 174 -2.51 -0.60 -14.02
N VAL A 175 -1.80 -1.31 -13.15
CA VAL A 175 -0.92 -0.70 -12.12
C VAL A 175 0.03 0.32 -12.77
N GLY A 176 0.23 1.48 -12.12
CA GLY A 176 1.04 2.60 -12.60
C GLY A 176 0.34 3.50 -13.62
N GLY A 177 -0.85 3.14 -14.10
CA GLY A 177 -1.63 3.95 -15.03
C GLY A 177 -2.99 4.37 -14.45
N LYS A 178 -3.63 5.34 -15.10
CA LYS A 178 -5.04 5.66 -14.83
C LYS A 178 -5.91 4.46 -15.13
N PHE A 179 -6.84 4.17 -14.25
CA PHE A 179 -7.77 3.07 -14.47
C PHE A 179 -8.74 3.38 -15.62
N VAL A 180 -8.82 2.46 -16.56
CA VAL A 180 -9.70 2.52 -17.73
C VAL A 180 -10.78 1.46 -17.60
N PHE A 181 -12.01 1.87 -17.36
CA PHE A 181 -13.15 0.99 -17.10
C PHE A 181 -13.41 -0.03 -18.23
N SER A 182 -13.22 0.38 -19.48
CA SER A 182 -13.42 -0.49 -20.66
C SER A 182 -12.40 -1.61 -20.83
N ARG A 183 -11.34 -1.63 -20.00
CA ARG A 183 -10.35 -2.71 -19.96
C ARG A 183 -10.72 -3.85 -19.01
N VAL A 184 -11.80 -3.71 -18.24
CA VAL A 184 -12.33 -4.82 -17.45
C VAL A 184 -12.94 -5.84 -18.42
N GLU A 185 -12.46 -7.07 -18.34
CA GLU A 185 -12.89 -8.15 -19.20
C GLU A 185 -14.36 -8.51 -18.92
N GLY A 186 -15.17 -8.57 -19.99
CA GLY A 186 -16.61 -8.81 -19.92
C GLY A 186 -17.43 -7.64 -20.47
N ASN A 187 -18.75 -7.81 -20.49
CA ASN A 187 -19.66 -6.79 -20.98
C ASN A 187 -20.38 -6.10 -19.80
N TYR A 188 -19.63 -5.24 -19.08
CA TYR A 188 -20.12 -4.55 -17.91
C TYR A 188 -20.29 -3.05 -18.16
N ARG A 189 -21.26 -2.45 -17.49
CA ARG A 189 -21.44 -1.00 -17.50
C ARG A 189 -20.38 -0.35 -16.59
N SER A 190 -19.96 0.87 -16.91
CA SER A 190 -19.00 1.60 -16.07
C SER A 190 -19.49 1.81 -14.63
N SER A 191 -20.79 1.90 -14.39
CA SER A 191 -21.37 1.97 -13.04
C SER A 191 -21.13 0.70 -12.24
N GLU A 192 -21.31 -0.48 -12.86
CA GLU A 192 -21.09 -1.78 -12.20
C GLU A 192 -19.60 -1.98 -11.85
N VAL A 193 -18.71 -1.60 -12.76
CA VAL A 193 -17.26 -1.64 -12.49
C VAL A 193 -16.88 -0.65 -11.37
N LYS A 194 -17.50 0.53 -11.32
CA LYS A 194 -17.29 1.50 -10.25
C LYS A 194 -17.72 0.93 -8.90
N GLU A 195 -18.86 0.28 -8.82
CA GLU A 195 -19.33 -0.39 -7.61
C GLU A 195 -18.36 -1.50 -7.17
N ALA A 196 -17.89 -2.31 -8.12
CA ALA A 196 -16.89 -3.35 -7.85
C ALA A 196 -15.57 -2.76 -7.30
N LEU A 197 -15.08 -1.63 -7.86
CA LEU A 197 -13.90 -0.93 -7.36
C LEU A 197 -14.11 -0.40 -5.93
N GLU A 198 -15.29 0.18 -5.63
CA GLU A 198 -15.59 0.62 -4.27
C GLU A 198 -15.61 -0.55 -3.29
N MET A 199 -16.18 -1.70 -3.67
CA MET A 199 -16.17 -2.89 -2.81
C MET A 199 -14.76 -3.43 -2.59
N LEU A 200 -13.93 -3.53 -3.63
CA LEU A 200 -12.54 -3.98 -3.51
C LEU A 200 -11.71 -3.01 -2.65
N LYS A 201 -11.97 -1.71 -2.74
CA LYS A 201 -11.36 -0.68 -1.90
C LYS A 201 -11.79 -0.82 -0.42
N ASP A 202 -13.08 -1.04 -0.19
CA ASP A 202 -13.62 -1.23 1.16
C ASP A 202 -13.14 -2.54 1.80
N ALA A 203 -12.91 -3.57 0.97
CA ALA A 203 -12.26 -4.81 1.38
C ALA A 203 -10.73 -4.66 1.61
N GLY A 204 -10.15 -3.49 1.32
CA GLY A 204 -8.72 -3.24 1.47
C GLY A 204 -7.82 -3.92 0.42
N LEU A 205 -8.41 -4.53 -0.63
CA LEU A 205 -7.67 -5.25 -1.67
C LEU A 205 -7.01 -4.31 -2.69
N ILE A 206 -7.56 -3.11 -2.85
CA ILE A 206 -7.01 -2.07 -3.71
C ILE A 206 -6.93 -0.73 -2.97
N ILE A 207 -5.93 0.06 -3.32
CA ILE A 207 -5.67 1.38 -2.74
C ILE A 207 -5.74 2.43 -3.84
N PRO A 208 -6.66 3.41 -3.76
CA PRO A 208 -6.73 4.48 -4.75
C PRO A 208 -5.65 5.53 -4.52
N ALA A 209 -5.05 6.02 -5.61
CA ALA A 209 -4.26 7.23 -5.67
C ALA A 209 -4.98 8.26 -6.53
N TYR A 210 -5.29 9.42 -5.95
CA TYR A 210 -6.09 10.46 -6.57
C TYR A 210 -5.22 11.54 -7.20
N HIS A 211 -5.64 12.04 -8.33
CA HIS A 211 -5.04 13.26 -8.88
C HIS A 211 -5.33 14.45 -7.97
N THR A 212 -4.31 15.29 -7.72
CA THR A 212 -4.44 16.58 -7.05
C THR A 212 -3.74 17.67 -7.87
N ASP A 213 -4.28 18.88 -7.86
CA ASP A 213 -3.60 20.02 -8.48
C ASP A 213 -2.37 20.48 -7.70
N ALA A 214 -2.25 20.09 -6.43
CA ALA A 214 -1.10 20.37 -5.56
C ALA A 214 -0.70 21.86 -5.50
N ASN A 215 -1.68 22.78 -5.43
CA ASN A 215 -1.42 24.21 -5.28
C ASN A 215 -1.20 24.62 -3.82
N GLY A 216 -1.60 23.77 -2.87
CA GLY A 216 -1.48 24.03 -1.43
C GLY A 216 -1.95 22.85 -0.59
N ILE A 217 -2.06 23.07 0.70
CA ILE A 217 -2.59 22.10 1.67
C ILE A 217 -3.95 22.60 2.20
N PRO A 218 -4.88 21.68 2.47
CA PRO A 218 -4.77 20.21 2.38
C PRO A 218 -4.85 19.70 0.93
N LEU A 219 -4.02 18.72 0.58
CA LEU A 219 -3.97 18.13 -0.78
C LEU A 219 -5.33 17.59 -1.25
N GLY A 220 -6.14 17.09 -0.32
CA GLY A 220 -7.47 16.57 -0.59
C GLY A 220 -8.52 17.62 -1.03
N ALA A 221 -8.22 18.93 -0.91
CA ALA A 221 -9.15 19.97 -1.34
C ALA A 221 -9.25 20.11 -2.87
N GLU A 222 -8.24 19.61 -3.60
CA GLU A 222 -8.12 19.77 -5.05
C GLU A 222 -8.06 18.42 -5.78
N ILE A 223 -8.72 17.39 -5.23
CA ILE A 223 -8.74 16.06 -5.86
C ILE A 223 -9.68 16.03 -7.07
N ASN A 224 -9.27 15.26 -8.07
CA ASN A 224 -10.11 14.89 -9.19
C ASN A 224 -10.48 13.40 -9.13
N GLU A 225 -11.65 13.09 -8.59
CA GLU A 225 -12.16 11.73 -8.44
C GLU A 225 -12.42 10.98 -9.76
N ARG A 226 -12.37 11.67 -10.91
CA ARG A 226 -12.53 11.04 -12.23
C ARG A 226 -11.23 10.47 -12.77
N VAL A 227 -10.12 10.80 -12.12
CA VAL A 227 -8.76 10.45 -12.57
C VAL A 227 -8.05 9.75 -11.42
N VAL A 228 -8.21 8.44 -11.36
CA VAL A 228 -7.72 7.62 -10.26
C VAL A 228 -6.79 6.53 -10.80
N LYS A 229 -5.69 6.32 -10.13
CA LYS A 229 -4.85 5.12 -10.23
C LYS A 229 -5.23 4.19 -9.08
N TYR A 230 -5.10 2.89 -9.28
CA TYR A 230 -5.29 1.92 -8.21
C TYR A 230 -4.04 1.06 -8.06
N LEU A 231 -3.68 0.80 -6.81
CA LEU A 231 -2.62 -0.12 -6.42
C LEU A 231 -3.27 -1.40 -5.89
N ILE A 232 -2.65 -2.55 -6.13
CA ILE A 232 -2.93 -3.77 -5.38
C ILE A 232 -2.28 -3.59 -3.99
N HIS A 233 -2.94 -4.03 -2.94
CA HIS A 233 -2.53 -3.81 -1.54
C HIS A 233 -1.19 -4.47 -1.15
N ASP A 234 -0.70 -5.43 -1.96
CA ASP A 234 0.52 -6.17 -1.71
C ASP A 234 1.25 -6.54 -3.01
N SER A 235 2.59 -6.55 -2.98
CA SER A 235 3.39 -6.86 -4.17
C SER A 235 3.42 -8.34 -4.52
N GLY A 236 3.46 -9.25 -3.55
CA GLY A 236 3.36 -10.68 -3.78
C GLY A 236 2.01 -11.04 -4.40
N VAL A 237 0.93 -10.46 -3.88
CA VAL A 237 -0.42 -10.61 -4.46
C VAL A 237 -0.49 -10.07 -5.89
N LEU A 238 0.12 -8.91 -6.19
CA LEU A 238 0.20 -8.41 -7.56
C LEU A 238 0.90 -9.40 -8.50
N LEU A 239 2.05 -9.91 -8.08
CA LEU A 239 2.85 -10.82 -8.92
C LEU A 239 2.09 -12.13 -9.19
N SER A 240 1.43 -12.69 -8.19
CA SER A 240 0.59 -13.89 -8.35
C SER A 240 -0.61 -13.62 -9.28
N LEU A 241 -1.32 -12.47 -9.12
CA LEU A 241 -2.40 -12.05 -10.06
C LEU A 241 -1.91 -11.90 -11.50
N LEU A 242 -0.64 -11.61 -11.72
CA LEU A 242 -0.01 -11.50 -13.04
C LEU A 242 0.56 -12.83 -13.55
N GLY A 243 0.42 -13.94 -12.80
CA GLY A 243 0.81 -15.30 -13.21
C GLY A 243 2.28 -15.61 -12.98
N MET A 244 2.88 -15.03 -11.92
CA MET A 244 4.28 -15.33 -11.54
C MET A 244 4.40 -16.41 -10.45
N ASP A 245 3.33 -17.11 -10.13
CA ASP A 245 3.22 -18.14 -9.08
C ASP A 245 3.73 -19.52 -9.52
N ASP A 246 3.81 -19.77 -10.84
CA ASP A 246 4.30 -21.05 -11.39
C ASP A 246 5.84 -21.09 -11.59
N ASP A 247 6.52 -19.98 -11.29
CA ASP A 247 7.96 -19.86 -11.54
C ASP A 247 8.78 -20.60 -10.47
N THR A 248 9.87 -21.23 -10.89
CA THR A 248 10.81 -21.87 -9.97
C THR A 248 11.63 -20.84 -9.20
N ASP A 249 12.10 -21.19 -7.98
CA ASP A 249 13.00 -20.35 -7.20
C ASP A 249 14.20 -19.82 -8.00
N ASP A 250 14.71 -20.61 -8.93
CA ASP A 250 15.86 -20.21 -9.78
C ASP A 250 15.46 -19.14 -10.81
N MET A 251 14.30 -19.27 -11.46
CA MET A 251 13.77 -18.24 -12.37
C MET A 251 13.48 -16.93 -11.61
N ILE A 252 12.91 -17.02 -10.40
CA ILE A 252 12.67 -15.86 -9.56
C ILE A 252 13.99 -15.19 -9.16
N LYS A 253 15.02 -15.97 -8.80
CA LYS A 253 16.36 -15.46 -8.51
C LYS A 253 17.02 -14.82 -9.74
N GLU A 254 16.91 -15.41 -10.91
CA GLU A 254 17.37 -14.80 -12.16
C GLU A 254 16.66 -13.48 -12.43
N LEU A 255 15.35 -13.42 -12.19
CA LEU A 255 14.55 -12.21 -12.32
C LEU A 255 14.99 -11.11 -11.32
N MET A 256 15.34 -11.50 -10.09
CA MET A 256 15.91 -10.61 -9.07
C MET A 256 17.28 -10.05 -9.48
N MET A 257 18.11 -10.88 -10.13
CA MET A 257 19.45 -10.51 -10.58
C MET A 257 19.42 -9.79 -11.92
N ALA A 258 18.33 -9.93 -12.68
CA ALA A 258 18.17 -9.34 -13.99
C ALA A 258 18.25 -7.81 -13.96
N THR A 259 18.88 -7.25 -14.97
CA THR A 259 18.97 -5.80 -15.15
C THR A 259 17.60 -5.18 -15.45
N ALA A 260 17.49 -3.88 -15.34
CA ALA A 260 16.24 -3.11 -15.43
C ALA A 260 15.37 -3.37 -16.69
N THR A 261 15.89 -4.10 -17.67
CA THR A 261 15.23 -4.36 -18.97
C THR A 261 14.32 -5.60 -19.01
N ASP A 262 14.42 -6.49 -18.02
CA ASP A 262 13.85 -7.83 -18.15
C ASP A 262 12.46 -8.02 -17.53
N LEU A 263 12.00 -7.09 -16.69
CA LEU A 263 10.63 -7.07 -16.16
C LEU A 263 9.76 -6.06 -16.93
N VAL A 264 8.77 -6.56 -17.64
CA VAL A 264 7.87 -5.76 -18.51
C VAL A 264 7.13 -4.64 -17.78
N CYS A 265 6.99 -4.67 -16.47
CA CYS A 265 6.27 -3.65 -15.69
C CYS A 265 7.10 -3.05 -14.55
N LYS A 266 8.44 -3.13 -14.61
CA LYS A 266 9.31 -2.76 -13.48
C LYS A 266 9.09 -1.34 -12.95
N GLY A 267 8.85 -0.37 -13.83
CA GLY A 267 8.54 1.00 -13.43
C GLY A 267 7.25 1.08 -12.61
N HIS A 268 6.20 0.43 -13.08
CA HIS A 268 4.90 0.43 -12.44
C HIS A 268 4.88 -0.32 -11.10
N ILE A 269 5.64 -1.42 -11.01
CA ILE A 269 5.82 -2.17 -9.75
C ILE A 269 6.56 -1.30 -8.74
N SER A 270 7.64 -0.61 -9.14
CA SER A 270 8.38 0.31 -8.27
C SER A 270 7.50 1.47 -7.79
N GLU A 271 6.68 2.04 -8.68
CA GLU A 271 5.71 3.08 -8.34
C GLU A 271 4.69 2.54 -7.32
N MET A 272 4.10 1.36 -7.57
CA MET A 272 3.15 0.75 -6.64
C MET A 272 3.77 0.54 -5.25
N ILE A 273 4.98 -0.03 -5.19
CA ILE A 273 5.65 -0.29 -3.91
C ILE A 273 5.94 1.02 -3.17
N ALA A 274 6.38 2.07 -3.87
CA ALA A 274 6.55 3.38 -3.24
C ALA A 274 5.24 3.88 -2.62
N GLY A 275 4.11 3.76 -3.31
CA GLY A 275 2.79 4.11 -2.79
C GLY A 275 2.37 3.27 -1.58
N LEU A 276 2.63 1.96 -1.62
CA LEU A 276 2.35 1.07 -0.50
C LEU A 276 3.20 1.44 0.72
N GLU A 277 4.50 1.67 0.55
CA GLU A 277 5.37 2.09 1.66
C GLU A 277 4.97 3.46 2.20
N ILE A 278 4.58 4.44 1.36
CA ILE A 278 4.05 5.72 1.83
C ILE A 278 2.89 5.49 2.81
N ILE A 279 1.90 4.68 2.45
CA ILE A 279 0.70 4.50 3.27
C ILE A 279 0.97 3.71 4.55
N LYS A 280 1.91 2.76 4.51
CA LYS A 280 2.30 1.92 5.65
C LYS A 280 3.02 2.70 6.75
N TYR A 281 3.73 3.78 6.40
CA TYR A 281 4.43 4.64 7.37
C TYR A 281 3.59 5.84 7.84
N MET A 282 2.40 6.05 7.30
CA MET A 282 1.45 7.03 7.82
C MET A 282 0.79 6.53 9.11
N SER A 283 0.08 7.41 9.83
CA SER A 283 -0.61 7.06 11.07
C SER A 283 -1.67 5.98 10.86
N ALA A 284 -1.57 4.85 11.54
CA ALA A 284 -2.55 3.76 11.47
C ALA A 284 -3.95 4.14 11.99
N ASN A 285 -4.09 5.24 12.74
CA ASN A 285 -5.37 5.69 13.31
C ASN A 285 -6.24 6.50 12.33
N LYS A 286 -5.77 6.69 11.11
CA LYS A 286 -6.49 7.45 10.07
C LYS A 286 -6.42 6.72 8.75
N ARG A 287 -7.52 6.77 7.99
CA ARG A 287 -7.49 6.36 6.59
C ARG A 287 -6.79 7.45 5.79
N HIS A 288 -5.64 7.11 5.22
CA HIS A 288 -4.88 8.00 4.38
C HIS A 288 -5.24 7.84 2.91
N LEU A 289 -5.11 8.93 2.16
CA LEU A 289 -5.27 8.94 0.71
C LEU A 289 -3.88 9.14 0.09
N LEU A 290 -3.63 8.44 -1.01
CA LEU A 290 -2.48 8.70 -1.87
C LEU A 290 -2.84 9.75 -2.91
N TYR A 291 -1.88 10.61 -3.22
CA TYR A 291 -2.03 11.67 -4.20
C TYR A 291 -0.91 11.58 -5.23
N TYR A 292 -1.24 11.89 -6.48
CA TYR A 292 -0.29 12.10 -7.55
C TYR A 292 -0.64 13.39 -8.31
N TRP A 293 0.29 13.89 -9.11
CA TRP A 293 0.05 15.06 -9.93
C TRP A 293 0.25 14.75 -11.41
N GLN A 294 -0.62 15.31 -12.23
CA GLN A 294 -0.47 15.28 -13.68
C GLN A 294 -0.83 16.65 -14.26
N ASN A 295 -0.05 17.09 -15.24
CA ASN A 295 -0.43 18.28 -16.00
C ASN A 295 -1.62 17.94 -16.91
N MET A 296 -2.78 18.53 -16.62
CA MET A 296 -4.03 18.31 -17.37
C MET A 296 -4.13 19.15 -18.63
N ASN A 297 -3.16 20.02 -18.94
CA ASN A 297 -3.16 20.84 -20.15
C ASN A 297 -2.93 19.97 -21.39
N LYS A 298 -3.68 20.28 -22.47
CA LYS A 298 -3.57 19.55 -23.75
C LYS A 298 -2.14 19.65 -24.29
N GLY A 299 -1.56 18.52 -24.65
CA GLY A 299 -0.23 18.43 -25.25
C GLY A 299 0.93 18.26 -24.26
N THR A 300 0.67 18.20 -22.95
CA THR A 300 1.70 17.91 -21.94
C THR A 300 1.43 16.55 -21.31
N CYS A 301 2.48 15.74 -21.15
CA CYS A 301 2.41 14.41 -20.52
C CYS A 301 3.18 14.38 -19.19
N ALA A 302 3.37 15.54 -18.53
CA ALA A 302 4.10 15.56 -17.26
C ALA A 302 3.24 14.97 -16.14
N GLU A 303 3.78 13.97 -15.46
CA GLU A 303 3.16 13.29 -14.32
C GLU A 303 4.23 13.07 -13.25
N VAL A 304 3.87 13.31 -11.98
CA VAL A 304 4.69 13.00 -10.79
C VAL A 304 3.97 11.95 -9.99
N ASP A 305 4.67 10.87 -9.65
CA ASP A 305 4.09 9.63 -9.17
C ASP A 305 3.37 9.77 -7.83
N TYR A 306 3.94 10.52 -6.87
CA TYR A 306 3.29 10.81 -5.60
C TYR A 306 3.50 12.23 -5.14
N ILE A 307 2.53 12.73 -4.38
CA ILE A 307 2.57 14.02 -3.68
C ILE A 307 2.24 13.76 -2.21
N ILE A 308 3.13 14.16 -1.32
CA ILE A 308 2.86 14.13 0.12
C ILE A 308 2.90 15.53 0.72
N ALA A 309 2.23 15.72 1.85
CA ALA A 309 2.31 16.94 2.65
C ALA A 309 3.18 16.66 3.89
N LYS A 310 4.24 17.45 4.08
CA LYS A 310 5.10 17.41 5.27
C LYS A 310 5.02 18.74 6.01
N GLY A 311 4.24 18.77 7.08
CA GLY A 311 3.90 20.02 7.73
C GLY A 311 3.11 20.96 6.79
N ARG A 312 3.71 22.07 6.39
CA ARG A 312 3.14 23.05 5.44
C ARG A 312 3.69 22.91 4.02
N GLU A 313 4.59 21.99 3.81
CA GLU A 313 5.29 21.81 2.53
C GLU A 313 4.67 20.70 1.71
N ILE A 314 4.65 20.89 0.40
CA ILE A 314 4.29 19.88 -0.59
C ILE A 314 5.60 19.26 -1.07
N VAL A 315 5.72 17.94 -0.94
CA VAL A 315 6.88 17.18 -1.37
C VAL A 315 6.46 16.23 -2.49
N PRO A 316 6.84 16.53 -3.75
CA PRO A 316 6.64 15.62 -4.86
C PRO A 316 7.69 14.53 -4.86
N ILE A 317 7.25 13.31 -5.20
CA ILE A 317 8.07 12.11 -5.25
C ILE A 317 7.98 11.52 -6.65
N GLU A 318 9.12 11.46 -7.34
CA GLU A 318 9.28 10.83 -8.64
C GLU A 318 9.97 9.48 -8.48
N VAL A 319 9.32 8.41 -8.86
CA VAL A 319 9.82 7.03 -8.72
C VAL A 319 10.55 6.61 -10.00
N LYS A 320 11.71 5.98 -9.83
CA LYS A 320 12.49 5.43 -10.95
C LYS A 320 12.88 3.98 -10.66
N ALA A 321 12.60 3.09 -11.59
CA ALA A 321 12.97 1.68 -11.47
C ALA A 321 14.48 1.40 -11.47
N GLY A 322 15.28 2.35 -11.96
CA GLY A 322 16.73 2.21 -12.09
C GLY A 322 17.48 3.50 -11.84
N LEU A 323 18.81 3.41 -12.02
CA LEU A 323 19.74 4.53 -11.82
C LEU A 323 19.56 5.68 -12.82
N LYS A 324 18.93 5.44 -13.96
CA LYS A 324 18.69 6.43 -15.01
C LYS A 324 17.20 6.70 -15.15
N GLY A 325 16.85 7.90 -15.59
CA GLY A 325 15.47 8.28 -15.85
C GLY A 325 15.31 9.78 -15.90
N SER A 326 14.40 10.26 -16.73
CA SER A 326 14.10 11.69 -16.84
C SER A 326 13.39 12.17 -15.56
N MET A 327 13.77 13.35 -15.09
CA MET A 327 13.13 14.08 -13.99
C MET A 327 12.31 15.28 -14.50
N ALA A 328 12.03 15.31 -15.80
CA ALA A 328 11.39 16.46 -16.44
C ALA A 328 10.01 16.79 -15.84
N SER A 329 9.22 15.77 -15.49
CA SER A 329 7.92 15.96 -14.87
C SER A 329 8.04 16.60 -13.49
N LEU A 330 8.96 16.09 -12.65
CA LEU A 330 9.23 16.67 -11.34
C LEU A 330 9.69 18.12 -11.46
N TYR A 331 10.62 18.40 -12.36
CA TYR A 331 11.09 19.78 -12.58
C TYR A 331 9.97 20.68 -13.10
N SER A 332 9.10 20.18 -13.97
CA SER A 332 7.93 20.92 -14.46
C SER A 332 6.99 21.31 -13.32
N LEU A 333 6.70 20.38 -12.42
CA LEU A 333 5.89 20.66 -11.25
C LEU A 333 6.55 21.65 -10.30
N MET A 334 7.82 21.40 -9.94
CA MET A 334 8.56 22.25 -8.99
C MET A 334 8.75 23.68 -9.51
N ASN A 335 8.92 23.88 -10.82
CA ASN A 335 9.13 25.19 -11.42
C ASN A 335 7.84 25.89 -11.83
N HIS A 336 6.68 25.31 -11.55
CA HIS A 336 5.40 25.94 -11.88
C HIS A 336 5.22 27.24 -11.10
N PRO A 337 4.92 28.39 -11.74
CA PRO A 337 4.93 29.71 -11.09
C PRO A 337 4.01 29.86 -9.89
N GLN A 338 2.93 29.07 -9.84
CA GLN A 338 1.92 29.13 -8.78
C GLN A 338 2.19 28.12 -7.64
N LYS A 339 3.26 27.31 -7.72
CA LYS A 339 3.55 26.26 -6.74
C LYS A 339 4.83 26.58 -5.98
N HIS A 340 4.75 26.61 -4.67
CA HIS A 340 5.87 26.84 -3.78
C HIS A 340 6.45 25.51 -3.33
N ILE A 341 7.27 24.88 -4.18
CA ILE A 341 7.91 23.59 -3.94
C ILE A 341 9.42 23.78 -4.04
N ASP A 342 10.12 23.67 -2.93
CA ASP A 342 11.57 23.89 -2.83
C ASP A 342 12.37 22.59 -2.86
N VAL A 343 11.78 21.51 -2.38
CA VAL A 343 12.41 20.19 -2.29
C VAL A 343 11.55 19.17 -3.06
N GLY A 344 12.20 18.37 -3.89
CA GLY A 344 11.61 17.19 -4.52
C GLY A 344 12.36 15.93 -4.12
N VAL A 345 11.71 14.77 -4.26
CA VAL A 345 12.31 13.47 -3.97
C VAL A 345 12.40 12.67 -5.25
N ARG A 346 13.59 12.14 -5.52
CA ARG A 346 13.82 11.04 -6.46
C ARG A 346 13.85 9.75 -5.66
N CYS A 347 12.91 8.86 -5.93
CA CYS A 347 12.85 7.55 -5.29
C CYS A 347 13.29 6.47 -6.28
N SER A 348 14.35 5.72 -5.94
CA SER A 348 14.91 4.68 -6.82
C SER A 348 15.63 3.62 -5.99
N LEU A 349 16.34 2.69 -6.65
CA LEU A 349 17.27 1.78 -5.97
C LEU A 349 18.66 2.37 -5.75
N GLU A 350 18.89 3.66 -6.07
CA GLU A 350 20.14 4.36 -5.75
C GLU A 350 20.30 4.47 -4.23
N ASN A 351 21.55 4.68 -3.79
CA ASN A 351 21.82 5.01 -2.39
C ASN A 351 21.31 6.42 -2.07
N PHE A 352 21.21 6.77 -0.80
CA PHE A 352 20.90 8.12 -0.36
C PHE A 352 21.85 9.13 -1.00
N GLY A 353 21.34 10.31 -1.30
CA GLY A 353 22.09 11.40 -1.90
C GLY A 353 21.26 12.65 -2.09
N THR A 354 21.89 13.70 -2.57
CA THR A 354 21.20 14.94 -2.91
C THR A 354 21.90 15.59 -4.10
N PHE A 355 21.12 16.32 -4.90
CA PHE A 355 21.64 17.15 -6.00
C PHE A 355 20.71 18.34 -6.25
N LEU A 356 21.18 19.28 -7.07
CA LEU A 356 20.36 20.43 -7.46
C LEU A 356 19.74 20.21 -8.84
N SER A 357 18.48 20.58 -8.98
CA SER A 357 17.82 20.66 -10.28
C SER A 357 18.46 21.74 -11.16
N PRO A 358 18.20 21.76 -12.48
CA PRO A 358 18.70 22.83 -13.35
C PRO A 358 18.29 24.24 -12.91
N ALA A 359 17.20 24.38 -12.17
CA ALA A 359 16.73 25.65 -11.60
C ALA A 359 17.28 25.93 -10.18
N GLY A 360 18.22 25.14 -9.67
CA GLY A 360 18.84 25.30 -8.35
C GLY A 360 17.99 24.81 -7.16
N LYS A 361 16.88 24.11 -7.40
CA LYS A 361 16.07 23.54 -6.33
C LYS A 361 16.63 22.18 -5.88
N ARG A 362 16.51 21.87 -4.62
CA ARG A 362 17.04 20.65 -4.00
C ARG A 362 16.22 19.42 -4.43
N ILE A 363 16.93 18.35 -4.78
CA ILE A 363 16.37 17.02 -5.00
C ILE A 363 17.08 16.04 -4.08
N ASP A 364 16.33 15.42 -3.20
CA ASP A 364 16.82 14.34 -2.33
C ASP A 364 16.62 13.00 -3.02
N ILE A 365 17.66 12.16 -3.02
CA ILE A 365 17.56 10.77 -3.43
C ILE A 365 17.23 9.96 -2.17
N VAL A 366 16.05 9.38 -2.15
CA VAL A 366 15.59 8.49 -1.09
C VAL A 366 15.39 7.10 -1.69
N PRO A 367 16.14 6.09 -1.24
CA PRO A 367 15.98 4.74 -1.74
C PRO A 367 14.57 4.19 -1.53
N LEU A 368 14.06 3.38 -2.49
CA LEU A 368 12.77 2.69 -2.35
C LEU A 368 12.67 1.88 -1.06
N TYR A 369 13.79 1.26 -0.64
CA TYR A 369 13.86 0.51 0.62
C TYR A 369 13.88 1.40 1.87
N ALA A 370 13.93 2.71 1.71
CA ALA A 370 14.04 3.67 2.80
C ALA A 370 12.92 4.73 2.82
N MET A 371 11.77 4.43 2.23
CA MET A 371 10.60 5.33 2.20
C MET A 371 10.17 5.78 3.60
N SER A 372 10.44 4.98 4.64
CA SER A 372 10.22 5.35 6.04
C SER A 372 10.92 6.64 6.47
N SER A 373 12.01 7.03 5.83
CA SER A 373 12.76 8.27 6.14
C SER A 373 12.02 9.56 5.73
N LEU A 374 10.94 9.44 4.97
CA LEU A 374 10.10 10.58 4.58
C LEU A 374 9.11 11.01 5.67
N PHE A 375 8.89 10.17 6.72
CA PHE A 375 7.87 10.33 7.76
C PHE A 375 8.45 10.36 9.21
#